data_884565fae2912ad0ede061244d95ef5b
#
_entry.id   884565fae2912ad0ede061244d95ef5b
#
_cell.length_a   1.000
_cell.length_b   1.000
_cell.length_c   1.000
_cell.angle_alpha   90.00
_cell.angle_beta   90.00
_cell.angle_gamma   90.00
#
_symmetry.space_group_name_H-M   'P 1'
#
loop_
_entity.id
_entity.type
_entity.pdbx_description
1 polymer ?
#
loop_
_entity_poly.entity_id
_entity_poly.type
_entity_poly.pdbx_seq_one_letter_code
_entity_poly.pdbx_strand_id
1 'polypeptide(L)'
;MDKTNSAATERTMSAHREGHRPVHGQIRPSGRMARKGLLVCGILSSLIYVATVALAPMLWENYSSTSQTVSELFAIGAPSRPLVVPLMLTYDVLVIEFGLGVWGSAGRKRALRVVGGLLVAYGVVGLAGPFFPIHLREALAAGEGTLTDTMHGIITMVLVLFMLLAIGFGAAALGKRFRLYSIATILMLVVGGVLTGLDQPRLVANLPTPWMGLWERINIGVFLLWVVVLAIALLHAP
;
A
#
# COMPACT_ATOMS: atom_id res chain seq x y z
N MET A 1 -65.02 -22.44 47.17
CA MET A 1 -64.96 -21.09 46.69
C MET A 1 -63.60 -20.62 47.17
N ASP A 2 -62.56 -20.61 46.40
CA ASP A 2 -62.21 -20.01 45.17
C ASP A 2 -60.81 -20.57 44.76
N LYS A 3 -60.73 -21.48 43.77
CA LYS A 3 -59.49 -22.02 43.26
C LYS A 3 -59.30 -21.75 41.76
N THR A 4 -60.06 -20.80 41.23
CA THR A 4 -60.13 -20.57 39.78
C THR A 4 -59.36 -19.30 39.31
N ASN A 5 -58.75 -18.51 40.21
CA ASN A 5 -58.16 -17.22 39.84
C ASN A 5 -56.63 -17.18 39.86
N SER A 6 -55.97 -18.29 40.22
CA SER A 6 -54.50 -18.35 40.24
C SER A 6 -53.86 -18.77 38.90
N ALA A 7 -54.61 -19.50 38.07
CA ALA A 7 -54.06 -20.01 36.81
C ALA A 7 -54.06 -19.02 35.62
N ALA A 8 -54.83 -17.94 35.73
CA ALA A 8 -54.91 -16.91 34.67
C ALA A 8 -53.76 -15.88 34.77
N THR A 9 -53.23 -15.63 35.98
CA THR A 9 -52.17 -14.65 36.22
C THR A 9 -50.77 -15.20 35.86
N GLU A 10 -50.56 -16.51 35.96
CA GLU A 10 -49.29 -17.12 35.57
C GLU A 10 -49.11 -17.26 34.06
N ARG A 11 -50.18 -17.39 33.28
CA ARG A 11 -50.12 -17.45 31.82
C ARG A 11 -49.78 -16.11 31.16
N THR A 12 -50.11 -14.99 31.77
CA THR A 12 -49.83 -13.64 31.24
C THR A 12 -48.38 -13.19 31.53
N MET A 13 -47.74 -13.71 32.57
CA MET A 13 -46.33 -13.37 32.88
C MET A 13 -45.30 -14.21 32.08
N SER A 14 -45.71 -15.37 31.52
CA SER A 14 -44.85 -16.21 30.69
C SER A 14 -44.72 -15.72 29.24
N ALA A 15 -45.67 -14.94 28.74
CA ALA A 15 -45.69 -14.45 27.34
C ALA A 15 -44.81 -13.21 27.09
N HIS A 16 -44.25 -12.59 28.14
CA HIS A 16 -43.47 -11.34 27.98
C HIS A 16 -41.94 -11.55 28.08
N ARG A 17 -41.43 -12.81 28.06
CA ARG A 17 -40.00 -13.15 28.10
C ARG A 17 -39.43 -13.70 26.82
N GLU A 18 -40.18 -13.77 25.75
CA GLU A 18 -39.67 -14.14 24.42
C GLU A 18 -39.44 -12.87 23.63
N GLY A 19 -38.16 -12.53 23.40
CA GLY A 19 -37.84 -11.65 22.29
C GLY A 19 -36.81 -10.57 22.51
N HIS A 20 -35.72 -10.81 23.17
CA HIS A 20 -34.51 -10.02 22.90
C HIS A 20 -33.32 -10.96 22.63
N ARG A 21 -33.36 -11.67 21.49
CA ARG A 21 -32.13 -12.22 20.89
C ARG A 21 -31.35 -11.03 20.35
N PRO A 22 -30.11 -10.82 20.80
CA PRO A 22 -29.27 -9.80 20.18
C PRO A 22 -29.14 -10.17 18.71
N VAL A 23 -29.56 -9.28 17.84
CA VAL A 23 -29.33 -9.36 16.40
C VAL A 23 -27.81 -9.36 16.22
N HIS A 24 -27.23 -10.56 16.12
CA HIS A 24 -25.87 -10.72 15.68
C HIS A 24 -25.76 -10.00 14.34
N GLY A 25 -24.92 -8.96 14.29
CA GLY A 25 -24.75 -8.10 13.13
C GLY A 25 -24.42 -8.89 11.88
N GLN A 26 -25.45 -9.29 11.16
CA GLN A 26 -25.32 -9.75 9.78
C GLN A 26 -24.81 -8.55 8.97
N ILE A 27 -23.55 -8.59 8.58
CA ILE A 27 -22.99 -7.64 7.61
C ILE A 27 -23.88 -7.71 6.39
N ARG A 28 -24.57 -6.60 6.07
CA ARG A 28 -25.46 -6.51 4.90
C ARG A 28 -24.68 -6.97 3.66
N PRO A 29 -25.28 -7.75 2.73
CA PRO A 29 -24.61 -8.27 1.53
C PRO A 29 -23.85 -7.19 0.73
N SER A 30 -24.38 -5.96 0.67
CA SER A 30 -23.75 -4.79 0.05
C SER A 30 -22.41 -4.40 0.67
N GLY A 31 -22.26 -4.49 1.99
CA GLY A 31 -20.99 -4.17 2.66
C GLY A 31 -19.88 -5.19 2.40
N ARG A 32 -20.24 -6.46 2.17
CA ARG A 32 -19.27 -7.51 1.81
C ARG A 32 -18.75 -7.34 0.39
N MET A 33 -19.61 -6.98 -0.56
CA MET A 33 -19.21 -6.72 -1.95
C MET A 33 -18.33 -5.48 -2.05
N ALA A 34 -18.70 -4.37 -1.40
CA ALA A 34 -17.90 -3.15 -1.35
C ALA A 34 -16.48 -3.44 -0.79
N ARG A 35 -16.39 -4.16 0.33
CA ARG A 35 -15.10 -4.56 0.91
C ARG A 35 -14.24 -5.39 -0.06
N LYS A 36 -14.82 -6.34 -0.78
CA LYS A 36 -14.09 -7.12 -1.78
C LYS A 36 -13.59 -6.23 -2.92
N GLY A 37 -14.40 -5.27 -3.39
CA GLY A 37 -13.97 -4.28 -4.38
C GLY A 37 -12.74 -3.50 -3.92
N LEU A 38 -12.77 -2.97 -2.69
CA LEU A 38 -11.63 -2.27 -2.09
C LEU A 38 -10.38 -3.16 -1.98
N LEU A 39 -10.51 -4.44 -1.67
CA LEU A 39 -9.37 -5.36 -1.63
C LEU A 39 -8.79 -5.63 -3.02
N VAL A 40 -9.60 -5.65 -4.07
CA VAL A 40 -9.13 -5.79 -5.46
C VAL A 40 -8.30 -4.60 -5.89
N CYS A 41 -8.54 -3.39 -5.34
CA CYS A 41 -7.72 -2.21 -5.61
C CYS A 41 -6.24 -2.43 -5.29
N GLY A 42 -5.88 -3.30 -4.32
CA GLY A 42 -4.49 -3.65 -4.06
C GLY A 42 -3.83 -4.44 -5.21
N ILE A 43 -4.59 -5.28 -5.91
CA ILE A 43 -4.09 -5.99 -7.10
C ILE A 43 -3.97 -5.00 -8.27
N LEU A 44 -5.00 -4.18 -8.49
CA LEU A 44 -5.01 -3.19 -9.56
C LEU A 44 -3.92 -2.14 -9.40
N SER A 45 -3.66 -1.66 -8.19
CA SER A 45 -2.57 -0.71 -7.91
C SER A 45 -1.22 -1.30 -8.32
N SER A 46 -0.95 -2.55 -7.92
CA SER A 46 0.29 -3.23 -8.27
C SER A 46 0.44 -3.42 -9.78
N LEU A 47 -0.63 -3.77 -10.48
CA LEU A 47 -0.62 -3.92 -11.95
C LEU A 47 -0.38 -2.58 -12.66
N ILE A 48 -1.03 -1.49 -12.23
CA ILE A 48 -0.82 -0.14 -12.77
C ILE A 48 0.62 0.29 -12.58
N TYR A 49 1.18 0.10 -11.38
CA TYR A 49 2.58 0.45 -11.14
C TYR A 49 3.53 -0.30 -12.06
N VAL A 50 3.39 -1.63 -12.14
CA VAL A 50 4.23 -2.47 -13.01
C VAL A 50 4.09 -2.05 -14.48
N ALA A 51 2.86 -1.81 -14.95
CA ALA A 51 2.62 -1.33 -16.31
C ALA A 51 3.30 0.03 -16.56
N THR A 52 3.20 0.96 -15.60
CA THR A 52 3.85 2.27 -15.71
C THR A 52 5.37 2.14 -15.86
N VAL A 53 6.01 1.35 -14.98
CA VAL A 53 7.46 1.17 -15.00
C VAL A 53 7.95 0.39 -16.24
N ALA A 54 7.08 -0.43 -16.85
CA ALA A 54 7.40 -1.14 -18.08
C ALA A 54 7.23 -0.25 -19.33
N LEU A 55 6.22 0.63 -19.36
CA LEU A 55 5.89 1.44 -20.53
C LEU A 55 6.65 2.78 -20.56
N ALA A 56 6.84 3.42 -19.42
CA ALA A 56 7.47 4.74 -19.37
C ALA A 56 8.88 4.81 -19.99
N PRO A 57 9.77 3.81 -19.83
CA PRO A 57 11.05 3.78 -20.50
C PRO A 57 11.00 3.87 -22.02
N MET A 58 9.90 3.37 -22.63
CA MET A 58 9.73 3.39 -24.09
C MET A 58 9.51 4.81 -24.65
N LEU A 59 9.18 5.77 -23.78
CA LEU A 59 8.99 7.18 -24.13
C LEU A 59 10.28 8.01 -23.97
N TRP A 60 11.38 7.40 -23.53
CA TRP A 60 12.62 8.09 -23.25
C TRP A 60 13.78 7.38 -23.89
N GLU A 61 14.27 7.93 -24.99
CA GLU A 61 15.45 7.41 -25.69
C GLU A 61 16.67 7.37 -24.75
N ASN A 62 17.40 6.28 -24.80
CA ASN A 62 18.59 6.03 -23.95
C ASN A 62 18.32 5.88 -22.43
N TYR A 63 17.06 5.80 -21.99
CA TYR A 63 16.80 5.47 -20.60
C TYR A 63 17.19 4.03 -20.29
N SER A 64 17.98 3.84 -19.23
CA SER A 64 18.42 2.52 -18.77
C SER A 64 17.71 2.12 -17.49
N SER A 65 16.78 1.16 -17.60
CA SER A 65 16.05 0.64 -16.42
C SER A 65 16.93 -0.04 -15.37
N THR A 66 18.14 -0.45 -15.71
CA THR A 66 19.10 -1.03 -14.76
C THR A 66 19.86 0.06 -13.99
N SER A 67 20.18 1.16 -14.66
CA SER A 67 21.03 2.22 -14.13
C SER A 67 20.26 3.41 -13.57
N GLN A 68 19.08 3.72 -14.16
CA GLN A 68 18.27 4.87 -13.79
C GLN A 68 17.08 4.48 -12.92
N THR A 69 16.80 5.33 -11.95
CA THR A 69 15.72 5.12 -10.97
C THR A 69 14.34 5.29 -11.58
N VAL A 70 13.32 4.72 -10.93
CA VAL A 70 11.92 4.96 -11.28
C VAL A 70 11.55 6.44 -11.09
N SER A 71 12.13 7.09 -10.08
CA SER A 71 11.93 8.51 -9.81
C SER A 71 12.38 9.40 -10.98
N GLU A 72 13.43 9.01 -11.72
CA GLU A 72 13.88 9.74 -12.90
C GLU A 72 12.84 9.73 -14.02
N LEU A 73 11.96 8.72 -14.11
CA LEU A 73 10.89 8.67 -15.12
C LEU A 73 9.87 9.81 -15.00
N PHE A 74 9.77 10.46 -13.84
CA PHE A 74 8.89 11.63 -13.64
C PHE A 74 9.64 12.86 -13.14
N ALA A 75 10.97 12.89 -13.31
CA ALA A 75 11.82 14.04 -13.03
C ALA A 75 11.39 15.28 -13.84
N ILE A 76 11.86 16.45 -13.43
CA ILE A 76 11.66 17.69 -14.18
C ILE A 76 12.36 17.55 -15.55
N GLY A 77 11.57 17.72 -16.63
CA GLY A 77 12.08 17.57 -18.00
C GLY A 77 12.09 16.14 -18.53
N ALA A 78 11.74 15.11 -17.75
CA ALA A 78 11.67 13.74 -18.25
C ALA A 78 10.57 13.57 -19.31
N PRO A 79 10.85 12.99 -20.50
CA PRO A 79 9.85 12.80 -21.55
C PRO A 79 8.67 11.91 -21.15
N SER A 80 8.90 10.98 -20.23
CA SER A 80 7.90 10.05 -19.69
C SER A 80 6.99 10.66 -18.61
N ARG A 81 7.34 11.83 -18.05
CA ARG A 81 6.60 12.49 -16.96
C ARG A 81 5.09 12.65 -17.22
N PRO A 82 4.62 13.09 -18.42
CA PRO A 82 3.18 13.26 -18.68
C PRO A 82 2.37 11.96 -18.57
N LEU A 83 2.99 10.80 -18.85
CA LEU A 83 2.37 9.49 -18.65
C LEU A 83 2.49 9.03 -17.22
N VAL A 84 3.66 9.17 -16.61
CA VAL A 84 3.96 8.58 -15.28
C VAL A 84 3.17 9.24 -14.18
N VAL A 85 3.08 10.58 -14.17
CA VAL A 85 2.41 11.32 -13.08
C VAL A 85 0.95 10.91 -12.89
N PRO A 86 0.06 10.90 -13.89
CA PRO A 86 -1.32 10.50 -13.68
C PRO A 86 -1.48 9.03 -13.30
N LEU A 87 -0.61 8.15 -13.79
CA LEU A 87 -0.64 6.73 -13.42
C LEU A 87 -0.18 6.51 -11.98
N MET A 88 0.82 7.26 -11.49
CA MET A 88 1.24 7.21 -10.09
C MET A 88 0.17 7.77 -9.16
N LEU A 89 -0.49 8.87 -9.49
CA LEU A 89 -1.64 9.37 -8.73
C LEU A 89 -2.77 8.34 -8.67
N THR A 90 -3.05 7.65 -9.77
CA THR A 90 -4.04 6.57 -9.80
C THR A 90 -3.62 5.40 -8.91
N TYR A 91 -2.34 5.02 -8.95
CA TYR A 91 -1.77 4.02 -8.05
C TYR A 91 -1.99 4.38 -6.59
N ASP A 92 -1.67 5.62 -6.19
CA ASP A 92 -1.80 6.07 -4.80
C ASP A 92 -3.25 6.06 -4.32
N VAL A 93 -4.21 6.50 -5.15
CA VAL A 93 -5.65 6.41 -4.85
C VAL A 93 -6.07 4.96 -4.64
N LEU A 94 -5.66 4.04 -5.51
CA LEU A 94 -5.98 2.60 -5.36
C LEU A 94 -5.35 1.99 -4.12
N VAL A 95 -4.16 2.44 -3.70
CA VAL A 95 -3.54 2.00 -2.43
C VAL A 95 -4.32 2.52 -1.23
N ILE A 96 -4.83 3.76 -1.27
CA ILE A 96 -5.73 4.30 -0.23
C ILE A 96 -6.99 3.43 -0.12
N GLU A 97 -7.65 3.14 -1.23
CA GLU A 97 -8.84 2.29 -1.27
C GLU A 97 -8.55 0.88 -0.75
N PHE A 98 -7.43 0.30 -1.15
CA PHE A 98 -6.96 -0.98 -0.63
C PHE A 98 -6.75 -0.93 0.89
N GLY A 99 -6.09 0.10 1.40
CA GLY A 99 -5.88 0.31 2.83
C GLY A 99 -7.20 0.36 3.61
N LEU A 100 -8.23 1.04 3.07
CA LEU A 100 -9.59 1.04 3.64
C LEU A 100 -10.21 -0.35 3.61
N GLY A 101 -10.02 -1.13 2.54
CA GLY A 101 -10.45 -2.51 2.42
C GLY A 101 -9.79 -3.43 3.46
N VAL A 102 -8.49 -3.28 3.69
CA VAL A 102 -7.72 -3.98 4.73
C VAL A 102 -8.25 -3.62 6.12
N TRP A 103 -8.44 -2.32 6.40
CA TRP A 103 -9.01 -1.84 7.66
C TRP A 103 -10.39 -2.44 7.91
N GLY A 104 -11.28 -2.41 6.91
CA GLY A 104 -12.63 -3.01 6.98
C GLY A 104 -12.62 -4.53 7.15
N SER A 105 -11.52 -5.20 6.79
CA SER A 105 -11.32 -6.64 6.94
C SER A 105 -10.74 -7.04 8.31
N ALA A 106 -10.31 -6.07 9.11
CA ALA A 106 -9.54 -6.34 10.32
C ALA A 106 -10.37 -7.01 11.44
N GLY A 107 -11.68 -6.79 11.52
CA GLY A 107 -12.50 -7.30 12.61
C GLY A 107 -11.90 -6.91 13.98
N ARG A 108 -11.50 -7.91 14.78
CA ARG A 108 -10.85 -7.72 16.10
C ARG A 108 -9.31 -7.67 16.05
N LYS A 109 -8.70 -7.88 14.90
CA LYS A 109 -7.23 -7.94 14.74
C LYS A 109 -6.65 -6.52 14.67
N ARG A 110 -6.14 -6.00 15.79
CA ARG A 110 -5.53 -4.65 15.87
C ARG A 110 -4.39 -4.45 14.88
N ALA A 111 -3.51 -5.45 14.74
CA ALA A 111 -2.39 -5.37 13.80
C ALA A 111 -2.85 -5.13 12.35
N LEU A 112 -3.94 -5.77 11.91
CA LEU A 112 -4.47 -5.58 10.57
C LEU A 112 -5.10 -4.19 10.38
N ARG A 113 -5.68 -3.58 11.43
CA ARG A 113 -6.12 -2.18 11.38
C ARG A 113 -4.95 -1.23 11.19
N VAL A 114 -3.84 -1.49 11.90
CA VAL A 114 -2.61 -0.69 11.73
C VAL A 114 -2.09 -0.81 10.29
N VAL A 115 -2.07 -2.03 9.72
CA VAL A 115 -1.70 -2.22 8.30
C VAL A 115 -2.58 -1.38 7.38
N GLY A 116 -3.91 -1.43 7.55
CA GLY A 116 -4.83 -0.64 6.74
C GLY A 116 -4.56 0.87 6.86
N GLY A 117 -4.38 1.37 8.08
CA GLY A 117 -4.04 2.77 8.35
C GLY A 117 -2.71 3.20 7.72
N LEU A 118 -1.67 2.35 7.80
CA LEU A 118 -0.36 2.60 7.19
C LEU A 118 -0.42 2.63 5.66
N LEU A 119 -1.22 1.76 5.03
CA LEU A 119 -1.43 1.77 3.59
C LEU A 119 -2.19 3.02 3.13
N VAL A 120 -3.20 3.47 3.90
CA VAL A 120 -3.87 4.76 3.64
C VAL A 120 -2.88 5.91 3.75
N ALA A 121 -2.07 5.96 4.83
CA ALA A 121 -1.06 6.99 5.02
C ALA A 121 0.00 6.98 3.92
N TYR A 122 0.43 5.79 3.49
CA TYR A 122 1.34 5.60 2.36
C TYR A 122 0.78 6.24 1.08
N GLY A 123 -0.46 5.91 0.68
CA GLY A 123 -1.06 6.48 -0.52
C GLY A 123 -1.28 8.00 -0.40
N VAL A 124 -1.71 8.50 0.77
CA VAL A 124 -1.87 9.95 0.99
C VAL A 124 -0.54 10.69 0.84
N VAL A 125 0.55 10.16 1.39
CA VAL A 125 1.90 10.75 1.23
C VAL A 125 2.38 10.61 -0.21
N GLY A 126 2.08 9.49 -0.89
CA GLY A 126 2.40 9.26 -2.30
C GLY A 126 1.79 10.32 -3.22
N LEU A 127 0.53 10.74 -2.97
CA LEU A 127 -0.12 11.82 -3.72
C LEU A 127 0.66 13.14 -3.69
N ALA A 128 1.54 13.36 -2.71
CA ALA A 128 2.40 14.54 -2.66
C ALA A 128 3.62 14.43 -3.61
N GLY A 129 4.02 13.20 -4.01
CA GLY A 129 5.23 12.95 -4.81
C GLY A 129 5.35 13.79 -6.08
N PRO A 130 4.30 13.88 -6.94
CA PRO A 130 4.35 14.67 -8.17
C PRO A 130 4.56 16.17 -7.98
N PHE A 131 4.29 16.70 -6.78
CA PHE A 131 4.51 18.12 -6.44
C PHE A 131 5.95 18.39 -6.01
N PHE A 132 6.73 17.36 -5.72
CA PHE A 132 8.14 17.41 -5.34
C PHE A 132 8.97 16.49 -6.26
N PRO A 133 9.06 16.79 -7.57
CA PRO A 133 9.86 16.01 -8.51
C PRO A 133 11.35 16.25 -8.27
N ILE A 134 12.17 15.27 -8.64
CA ILE A 134 13.61 15.45 -8.71
C ILE A 134 14.02 16.13 -10.02
N HIS A 135 15.19 16.73 -10.02
CA HIS A 135 15.88 17.16 -11.26
C HIS A 135 16.60 15.97 -11.92
N LEU A 136 16.88 16.11 -13.21
CA LEU A 136 17.72 15.16 -13.93
C LEU A 136 19.16 15.20 -13.37
N ARG A 137 19.91 14.11 -13.55
CA ARG A 137 21.28 13.96 -13.03
C ARG A 137 22.22 15.09 -13.46
N GLU A 138 22.08 15.50 -14.72
CA GLU A 138 22.88 16.58 -15.31
C GLU A 138 22.67 17.91 -14.58
N ALA A 139 21.40 18.25 -14.30
CA ALA A 139 21.03 19.44 -13.56
C ALA A 139 21.50 19.38 -12.10
N LEU A 140 21.37 18.21 -11.45
CA LEU A 140 21.88 18.03 -10.08
C LEU A 140 23.39 18.20 -10.02
N ALA A 141 24.14 17.64 -10.97
CA ALA A 141 25.60 17.78 -11.04
C ALA A 141 26.03 19.21 -11.37
N ALA A 142 25.21 20.00 -12.08
CA ALA A 142 25.41 21.41 -12.32
C ALA A 142 25.08 22.31 -11.10
N GLY A 143 24.58 21.71 -10.00
CA GLY A 143 24.21 22.46 -8.80
C GLY A 143 22.82 23.09 -8.86
N GLU A 144 21.97 22.68 -9.79
CA GLU A 144 20.61 23.23 -9.98
C GLU A 144 19.58 22.58 -9.04
N GLY A 145 20.03 21.70 -8.13
CA GLY A 145 19.15 21.07 -7.12
C GLY A 145 18.42 22.10 -6.26
N THR A 146 17.14 21.84 -6.00
CA THR A 146 16.26 22.73 -5.25
C THR A 146 15.64 22.04 -4.03
N LEU A 147 14.79 22.74 -3.30
CA LEU A 147 14.04 22.17 -2.18
C LEU A 147 13.17 20.96 -2.62
N THR A 148 12.73 20.92 -3.89
CA THR A 148 11.92 19.79 -4.38
C THR A 148 12.68 18.47 -4.32
N ASP A 149 13.97 18.45 -4.60
CA ASP A 149 14.82 17.25 -4.53
C ASP A 149 14.95 16.74 -3.09
N THR A 150 15.16 17.67 -2.15
CA THR A 150 15.20 17.34 -0.72
C THR A 150 13.87 16.78 -0.24
N MET A 151 12.76 17.42 -0.60
CA MET A 151 11.42 16.97 -0.23
C MET A 151 11.07 15.62 -0.86
N HIS A 152 11.49 15.38 -2.11
CA HIS A 152 11.37 14.08 -2.76
C HIS A 152 12.06 12.98 -1.94
N GLY A 153 13.29 13.21 -1.52
CA GLY A 153 14.04 12.29 -0.66
C GLY A 153 13.32 12.01 0.66
N ILE A 154 12.81 13.07 1.33
CA ILE A 154 12.06 12.92 2.58
C ILE A 154 10.78 12.10 2.36
N ILE A 155 9.99 12.40 1.33
CA ILE A 155 8.78 11.66 0.98
C ILE A 155 9.11 10.19 0.73
N THR A 156 10.15 9.89 -0.04
CA THR A 156 10.61 8.53 -0.33
C THR A 156 10.96 7.78 0.96
N MET A 157 11.69 8.41 1.88
CA MET A 157 12.06 7.80 3.18
C MET A 157 10.82 7.51 4.03
N VAL A 158 9.83 8.41 4.05
CA VAL A 158 8.55 8.21 4.76
C VAL A 158 7.76 7.05 4.14
N LEU A 159 7.71 6.96 2.80
CA LEU A 159 7.05 5.86 2.10
C LEU A 159 7.71 4.52 2.42
N VAL A 160 9.05 4.45 2.40
CA VAL A 160 9.80 3.23 2.78
C VAL A 160 9.52 2.85 4.24
N LEU A 161 9.47 3.81 5.14
CA LEU A 161 9.10 3.55 6.54
C LEU A 161 7.69 2.94 6.64
N PHE A 162 6.71 3.48 5.93
CA PHE A 162 5.36 2.93 5.92
C PHE A 162 5.30 1.53 5.31
N MET A 163 6.07 1.25 4.25
CA MET A 163 6.21 -0.11 3.70
C MET A 163 6.69 -1.09 4.77
N LEU A 164 7.81 -0.79 5.42
CA LEU A 164 8.41 -1.64 6.44
C LEU A 164 7.47 -1.89 7.62
N LEU A 165 6.82 -0.83 8.12
CA LEU A 165 5.85 -0.94 9.20
C LEU A 165 4.61 -1.75 8.79
N ALA A 166 4.05 -1.51 7.59
CA ALA A 166 2.88 -2.26 7.11
C ALA A 166 3.19 -3.76 6.99
N ILE A 167 4.36 -4.12 6.44
CA ILE A 167 4.79 -5.51 6.32
C ILE A 167 5.04 -6.12 7.70
N GLY A 168 5.68 -5.40 8.61
CA GLY A 168 5.95 -5.84 9.98
C GLY A 168 4.68 -6.14 10.77
N PHE A 169 3.70 -5.23 10.76
CA PHE A 169 2.39 -5.46 11.38
C PHE A 169 1.59 -6.54 10.66
N GLY A 170 1.72 -6.63 9.33
CA GLY A 170 1.12 -7.70 8.52
C GLY A 170 1.65 -9.08 8.91
N ALA A 171 2.94 -9.21 9.18
CA ALA A 171 3.58 -10.42 9.67
C ALA A 171 2.99 -10.91 11.01
N ALA A 172 2.54 -9.97 11.86
CA ALA A 172 1.90 -10.30 13.13
C ALA A 172 0.39 -10.62 12.99
N ALA A 173 -0.26 -10.15 11.91
CA ALA A 173 -1.72 -10.23 11.73
C ALA A 173 -2.21 -11.57 11.15
N LEU A 174 -1.37 -12.24 10.35
CA LEU A 174 -1.71 -13.44 9.59
C LEU A 174 -0.86 -14.64 10.04
N GLY A 175 -1.18 -15.84 9.52
CA GLY A 175 -0.56 -17.09 9.96
C GLY A 175 0.94 -17.22 9.69
N LYS A 176 1.55 -18.31 10.18
CA LYS A 176 3.01 -18.54 10.15
C LYS A 176 3.63 -18.41 8.75
N ARG A 177 2.97 -18.92 7.72
CA ARG A 177 3.48 -18.84 6.32
C ARG A 177 3.57 -17.39 5.84
N PHE A 178 2.53 -16.59 6.08
CA PHE A 178 2.54 -15.17 5.72
C PHE A 178 3.58 -14.38 6.53
N ARG A 179 3.80 -14.74 7.80
CA ARG A 179 4.85 -14.14 8.63
C ARG A 179 6.24 -14.38 8.04
N LEU A 180 6.58 -15.62 7.67
CA LEU A 180 7.87 -15.94 7.07
C LEU A 180 8.07 -15.20 5.73
N TYR A 181 7.04 -15.17 4.90
CA TYR A 181 7.05 -14.41 3.66
C TYR A 181 7.28 -12.90 3.91
N SER A 182 6.57 -12.30 4.88
CA SER A 182 6.74 -10.89 5.23
C SER A 182 8.14 -10.59 5.78
N ILE A 183 8.73 -11.48 6.58
CA ILE A 183 10.12 -11.32 7.04
C ILE A 183 11.09 -11.34 5.86
N ALA A 184 10.94 -12.28 4.92
CA ALA A 184 11.76 -12.33 3.72
C ALA A 184 11.61 -11.05 2.88
N THR A 185 10.39 -10.53 2.74
CA THR A 185 10.11 -9.26 2.06
C THR A 185 10.83 -8.08 2.75
N ILE A 186 10.79 -7.97 4.08
CA ILE A 186 11.50 -6.93 4.83
C ILE A 186 13.02 -7.02 4.57
N LEU A 187 13.59 -8.22 4.62
CA LEU A 187 15.03 -8.40 4.37
C LEU A 187 15.40 -7.94 2.96
N MET A 188 14.61 -8.29 1.95
CA MET A 188 14.83 -7.84 0.56
C MET A 188 14.70 -6.31 0.44
N LEU A 189 13.72 -5.70 1.10
CA LEU A 189 13.54 -4.25 1.12
C LEU A 189 14.74 -3.53 1.75
N VAL A 190 15.23 -4.05 2.87
CA VAL A 190 16.41 -3.45 3.55
C VAL A 190 17.66 -3.57 2.68
N VAL A 191 17.93 -4.76 2.14
CA VAL A 191 19.09 -4.98 1.28
C VAL A 191 19.02 -4.11 0.01
N GLY A 192 17.90 -4.15 -0.72
CA GLY A 192 17.73 -3.34 -1.93
C GLY A 192 17.76 -1.83 -1.63
N GLY A 193 17.16 -1.39 -0.52
CA GLY A 193 17.19 0.01 -0.09
C GLY A 193 18.61 0.49 0.24
N VAL A 194 19.41 -0.33 0.93
CA VAL A 194 20.82 -0.01 1.21
C VAL A 194 21.63 0.08 -0.08
N LEU A 195 21.49 -0.90 -0.99
CA LEU A 195 22.21 -0.91 -2.26
C LEU A 195 21.85 0.30 -3.14
N THR A 196 20.58 0.67 -3.21
CA THR A 196 20.13 1.89 -3.90
C THR A 196 20.70 3.15 -3.22
N GLY A 197 20.67 3.22 -1.90
CA GLY A 197 21.15 4.36 -1.12
C GLY A 197 22.66 4.60 -1.25
N LEU A 198 23.46 3.54 -1.40
CA LEU A 198 24.91 3.65 -1.60
C LEU A 198 25.29 4.33 -2.94
N ASP A 199 24.42 4.22 -3.95
CA ASP A 199 24.63 4.88 -5.23
C ASP A 199 24.08 6.33 -5.29
N GLN A 200 23.36 6.79 -4.27
CA GLN A 200 22.75 8.13 -4.26
C GLN A 200 23.74 9.28 -4.45
N PRO A 201 24.93 9.31 -3.80
CA PRO A 201 25.92 10.36 -4.06
C PRO A 201 26.44 10.34 -5.49
N ARG A 202 26.52 9.16 -6.12
CA ARG A 202 26.95 9.00 -7.53
C ARG A 202 25.89 9.54 -8.48
N LEU A 203 24.60 9.32 -8.19
CA LEU A 203 23.49 9.87 -8.97
C LEU A 203 23.55 11.41 -8.98
N VAL A 204 23.68 12.03 -7.80
CA VAL A 204 23.78 13.50 -7.67
C VAL A 204 24.99 14.08 -8.39
N ALA A 205 26.10 13.34 -8.45
CA ALA A 205 27.32 13.73 -9.15
C ALA A 205 27.32 13.35 -10.65
N ASN A 206 26.21 12.86 -11.19
CA ASN A 206 26.07 12.31 -12.54
C ASN A 206 27.15 11.26 -12.89
N LEU A 207 27.53 10.45 -11.91
CA LEU A 207 28.46 9.34 -12.09
C LEU A 207 27.69 8.04 -12.42
N PRO A 208 28.33 7.04 -13.06
CA PRO A 208 27.68 5.78 -13.40
C PRO A 208 27.11 5.05 -12.18
N THR A 209 25.85 4.64 -12.25
CA THR A 209 25.14 3.85 -11.24
C THR A 209 24.57 2.57 -11.86
N PRO A 210 25.39 1.60 -12.26
CA PRO A 210 25.02 0.54 -13.20
C PRO A 210 23.85 -0.36 -12.73
N TRP A 211 23.61 -0.45 -11.44
CA TRP A 211 22.61 -1.35 -10.86
C TRP A 211 21.55 -0.64 -9.99
N MET A 212 21.65 0.67 -9.80
CA MET A 212 20.78 1.44 -8.91
C MET A 212 19.29 1.28 -9.28
N GLY A 213 18.98 1.42 -10.57
CA GLY A 213 17.62 1.27 -11.05
C GLY A 213 17.08 -0.16 -10.91
N LEU A 214 17.93 -1.17 -11.04
CA LEU A 214 17.53 -2.56 -10.81
C LEU A 214 17.21 -2.82 -9.34
N TRP A 215 18.06 -2.36 -8.41
CA TRP A 215 17.80 -2.53 -6.97
C TRP A 215 16.54 -1.82 -6.52
N GLU A 216 16.28 -0.62 -7.01
CA GLU A 216 15.05 0.10 -6.71
C GLU A 216 13.82 -0.66 -7.23
N ARG A 217 13.85 -1.19 -8.45
CA ARG A 217 12.74 -1.97 -9.03
C ARG A 217 12.50 -3.28 -8.29
N ILE A 218 13.55 -3.98 -7.88
CA ILE A 218 13.42 -5.17 -7.03
C ILE A 218 12.75 -4.77 -5.71
N ASN A 219 13.21 -3.69 -5.10
CA ASN A 219 12.68 -3.19 -3.84
C ASN A 219 11.18 -2.89 -3.93
N ILE A 220 10.78 -2.13 -4.94
CA ILE A 220 9.37 -1.82 -5.21
C ILE A 220 8.58 -3.10 -5.53
N GLY A 221 9.13 -3.95 -6.40
CA GLY A 221 8.47 -5.19 -6.85
C GLY A 221 8.12 -6.15 -5.71
N VAL A 222 9.01 -6.32 -4.72
CA VAL A 222 8.71 -7.18 -3.57
C VAL A 222 7.62 -6.59 -2.67
N PHE A 223 7.54 -5.26 -2.57
CA PHE A 223 6.43 -4.60 -1.87
C PHE A 223 5.10 -4.77 -2.62
N LEU A 224 5.07 -4.53 -3.92
CA LEU A 224 3.88 -4.73 -4.75
C LEU A 224 3.38 -6.18 -4.68
N LEU A 225 4.29 -7.14 -4.74
CA LEU A 225 3.96 -8.56 -4.58
C LEU A 225 3.38 -8.84 -3.19
N TRP A 226 3.93 -8.22 -2.13
CA TRP A 226 3.39 -8.34 -0.79
C TRP A 226 1.97 -7.79 -0.69
N VAL A 227 1.68 -6.65 -1.32
CA VAL A 227 0.33 -6.07 -1.43
C VAL A 227 -0.64 -7.03 -2.11
N VAL A 228 -0.25 -7.63 -3.23
CA VAL A 228 -1.08 -8.63 -3.95
C VAL A 228 -1.35 -9.86 -3.08
N VAL A 229 -0.33 -10.42 -2.43
CA VAL A 229 -0.48 -11.60 -1.56
C VAL A 229 -1.38 -11.28 -0.36
N LEU A 230 -1.25 -10.09 0.24
CA LEU A 230 -2.14 -9.63 1.32
C LEU A 230 -3.59 -9.51 0.82
N ALA A 231 -3.81 -8.90 -0.35
CA ALA A 231 -5.14 -8.76 -0.95
C ALA A 231 -5.80 -10.14 -1.18
N ILE A 232 -5.07 -11.07 -1.79
CA ILE A 232 -5.54 -12.44 -2.04
C ILE A 232 -5.87 -13.15 -0.72
N ALA A 233 -4.99 -13.07 0.28
CA ALA A 233 -5.21 -13.68 1.58
C ALA A 233 -6.50 -13.17 2.26
N LEU A 234 -6.79 -11.87 2.14
CA LEU A 234 -7.99 -11.26 2.71
C LEU A 234 -9.26 -11.53 1.89
N LEU A 235 -9.17 -11.66 0.56
CA LEU A 235 -10.28 -12.02 -0.31
C LEU A 235 -10.77 -13.45 -0.05
N HIS A 236 -9.87 -14.37 0.34
CA HIS A 236 -10.19 -15.77 0.67
C HIS A 236 -10.50 -15.98 2.16
N ALA A 237 -10.33 -14.94 3.00
CA ALA A 237 -10.72 -15.04 4.40
C ALA A 237 -12.27 -15.16 4.52
N PRO A 238 -12.79 -16.05 5.39
CA PRO A 238 -14.22 -16.29 5.58
C PRO A 238 -14.98 -15.07 6.11
#